data_c6ae47fec48b171d66ff7bbf7761b384
#
_entry.id   c6ae47fec48b171d66ff7bbf7761b384
#
_cell.length_a   1.000
_cell.length_b   1.000
_cell.length_c   1.000
_cell.angle_alpha   90.00
_cell.angle_beta   90.00
_cell.angle_gamma   90.00
#
_symmetry.space_group_name_H-M   'P 1'
#
loop_
_entity.id
_entity.type
_entity.pdbx_description
1 polymer ?
#
loop_
_entity_poly.entity_id
_entity_poly.type
_entity_poly.pdbx_seq_one_letter_code
_entity_poly.pdbx_strand_id
1 'polypeptide(L)'
;MDVFEVLAHPIRYRIVTVLASGEHSSGNLVDLITREHRVSKSTVSWHLAVLRDSGSVIVRQEYTERWYRLDEDVIRRLKKEVHTLVKLWRCRIGDVDGTDPLAAFSRERIQKARKMAAEEDRVEAMYTQGTV
;
A
#
# COMPACT_ATOMS: atom_id res chain seq x y z
N MET A 1 -4.07 -4.26 -11.82
CA MET A 1 -4.59 -4.39 -10.44
C MET A 1 -4.01 -3.25 -9.62
N ASP A 2 -4.84 -2.46 -8.98
CA ASP A 2 -4.34 -1.37 -8.14
C ASP A 2 -3.82 -1.90 -6.78
N VAL A 3 -3.17 -1.02 -6.02
CA VAL A 3 -2.54 -1.42 -4.76
C VAL A 3 -3.55 -1.94 -3.74
N PHE A 4 -4.76 -1.39 -3.72
CA PHE A 4 -5.80 -1.84 -2.80
C PHE A 4 -6.34 -3.22 -3.18
N GLU A 5 -6.51 -3.49 -4.46
CA GLU A 5 -6.90 -4.81 -4.94
C GLU A 5 -5.86 -5.87 -4.60
N VAL A 6 -4.59 -5.54 -4.75
CA VAL A 6 -3.48 -6.43 -4.35
C VAL A 6 -3.58 -6.78 -2.87
N LEU A 7 -3.79 -5.78 -2.02
CA LEU A 7 -3.81 -5.93 -0.57
C LEU A 7 -5.16 -6.38 0.00
N ALA A 8 -6.20 -6.44 -0.82
CA ALA A 8 -7.55 -6.75 -0.34
C ALA A 8 -7.72 -8.20 0.15
N HIS A 9 -6.92 -9.12 -0.35
CA HIS A 9 -6.99 -10.51 0.09
C HIS A 9 -6.09 -10.75 1.30
N PRO A 10 -6.57 -11.35 2.39
CA PRO A 10 -5.80 -11.55 3.62
C PRO A 10 -4.47 -12.28 3.41
N ILE A 11 -4.46 -13.29 2.55
CA ILE A 11 -3.24 -14.04 2.24
C ILE A 11 -2.22 -13.16 1.52
N ARG A 12 -2.64 -12.41 0.51
CA ARG A 12 -1.73 -11.50 -0.19
C ARG A 12 -1.21 -10.39 0.72
N TYR A 13 -2.09 -9.82 1.53
CA TYR A 13 -1.67 -8.82 2.52
C TYR A 13 -0.63 -9.39 3.49
N ARG A 14 -0.84 -10.61 3.96
CA ARG A 14 0.13 -11.27 4.85
C ARG A 14 1.47 -11.49 4.15
N ILE A 15 1.46 -11.96 2.92
CA ILE A 15 2.69 -12.14 2.13
C ILE A 15 3.42 -10.79 2.00
N VAL A 16 2.70 -9.74 1.66
CA VAL A 16 3.28 -8.39 1.52
C VAL A 16 3.89 -7.91 2.83
N THR A 17 3.23 -8.12 3.96
CA THR A 17 3.78 -7.73 5.28
C THR A 17 5.05 -8.49 5.62
N VAL A 18 5.11 -9.77 5.29
CA VAL A 18 6.33 -10.58 5.48
C VAL A 18 7.46 -10.06 4.59
N LEU A 19 7.18 -9.83 3.32
CA LEU A 19 8.17 -9.32 2.37
C LEU A 19 8.61 -7.89 2.65
N ALA A 20 7.78 -7.10 3.33
CA ALA A 20 8.18 -5.76 3.78
C ALA A 20 9.36 -5.80 4.76
N SER A 21 9.55 -6.90 5.47
CA SER A 21 10.69 -7.08 6.37
C SER A 21 11.96 -7.59 5.67
N GLY A 22 11.86 -8.03 4.44
CA GLY A 22 12.99 -8.53 3.66
C GLY A 22 12.61 -9.60 2.67
N GLU A 23 13.61 -10.08 1.93
CA GLU A 23 13.47 -11.12 0.94
C GLU A 23 13.28 -12.50 1.58
N HIS A 24 12.40 -13.30 1.02
CA HIS A 24 12.13 -14.67 1.48
C HIS A 24 12.01 -15.64 0.32
N SER A 25 12.36 -16.90 0.55
CA SER A 25 12.19 -17.96 -0.44
C SER A 25 10.72 -18.36 -0.58
N SER A 26 10.36 -18.90 -1.75
CA SER A 26 9.03 -19.43 -1.97
C SER A 26 8.67 -20.53 -0.97
N GLY A 27 9.64 -21.40 -0.63
CA GLY A 27 9.44 -22.45 0.36
C GLY A 27 9.07 -21.90 1.73
N ASN A 28 9.78 -20.88 2.19
CA ASN A 28 9.48 -20.23 3.48
C ASN A 28 8.11 -19.57 3.48
N LEU A 29 7.77 -18.89 2.39
CA LEU A 29 6.46 -18.24 2.28
C LEU A 29 5.33 -19.27 2.26
N VAL A 30 5.47 -20.33 1.50
CA VAL A 30 4.47 -21.41 1.44
C VAL A 30 4.30 -22.06 2.82
N ASP A 31 5.38 -22.39 3.50
CA ASP A 31 5.34 -23.00 4.83
C ASP A 31 4.64 -22.09 5.85
N LEU A 32 4.99 -20.82 5.88
CA LEU A 32 4.38 -19.87 6.79
C LEU A 32 2.88 -19.70 6.56
N ILE A 33 2.51 -19.44 5.32
CA ILE A 33 1.12 -19.11 4.98
C ILE A 33 0.21 -20.34 5.10
N THR A 34 0.67 -21.52 4.70
CA THR A 34 -0.12 -22.75 4.86
C THR A 34 -0.40 -23.06 6.33
N ARG A 35 0.54 -22.79 7.21
CA ARG A 35 0.35 -22.96 8.66
C ARG A 35 -0.61 -21.91 9.24
N GLU A 36 -0.41 -20.65 8.90
CA GLU A 36 -1.22 -19.56 9.46
C GLU A 36 -2.67 -19.58 9.00
N HIS A 37 -2.89 -19.83 7.71
CA HIS A 37 -4.20 -19.72 7.08
C HIS A 37 -4.87 -21.08 6.80
N ARG A 38 -4.19 -22.18 7.06
CA ARG A 38 -4.68 -23.56 6.82
C ARG A 38 -5.18 -23.74 5.39
N VAL A 39 -4.41 -23.29 4.43
CA VAL A 39 -4.69 -23.41 3.00
C VAL A 39 -3.67 -24.33 2.34
N SER A 40 -3.97 -24.80 1.14
CA SER A 40 -3.08 -25.66 0.38
C SER A 40 -1.89 -24.89 -0.18
N LYS A 41 -0.82 -25.60 -0.49
CA LYS A 41 0.36 -25.06 -1.17
C LYS A 41 0.00 -24.43 -2.51
N SER A 42 -0.92 -25.06 -3.25
CA SER A 42 -1.37 -24.51 -4.54
C SER A 42 -2.10 -23.19 -4.39
N THR A 43 -2.86 -23.01 -3.33
CA THR A 43 -3.51 -21.72 -3.02
C THR A 43 -2.49 -20.63 -2.79
N VAL A 44 -1.46 -20.90 -2.00
CA VAL A 44 -0.37 -19.93 -1.75
C VAL A 44 0.37 -19.62 -3.04
N SER A 45 0.71 -20.65 -3.81
CA SER A 45 1.39 -20.46 -5.09
C SER A 45 0.58 -19.61 -6.07
N TRP A 46 -0.74 -19.77 -6.08
CA TRP A 46 -1.62 -18.93 -6.89
C TRP A 46 -1.55 -17.46 -6.46
N HIS A 47 -1.59 -17.19 -5.16
CA HIS A 47 -1.46 -15.82 -4.66
C HIS A 47 -0.08 -15.21 -4.95
N LEU A 48 0.98 -16.01 -4.87
CA LEU A 48 2.31 -15.56 -5.27
C LEU A 48 2.37 -15.21 -6.76
N ALA A 49 1.71 -16.00 -7.59
CA ALA A 49 1.60 -15.70 -9.02
C ALA A 49 0.83 -14.41 -9.29
N VAL A 50 -0.26 -14.17 -8.59
CA VAL A 50 -1.03 -12.92 -8.67
C VAL A 50 -0.14 -11.71 -8.30
N LEU A 51 0.60 -11.82 -7.22
CA LEU A 51 1.52 -10.75 -6.79
C LEU A 51 2.63 -10.50 -7.81
N ARG A 52 3.20 -11.55 -8.39
CA ARG A 52 4.21 -11.43 -9.43
C ARG A 52 3.62 -10.78 -10.68
N ASP A 53 2.48 -11.25 -11.15
CA ASP A 53 1.87 -10.77 -12.39
C ASP A 53 1.37 -9.33 -12.28
N SER A 54 1.00 -8.89 -11.08
CA SER A 54 0.65 -7.49 -10.80
C SER A 54 1.86 -6.56 -10.66
N GLY A 55 3.08 -7.11 -10.70
CA GLY A 55 4.30 -6.32 -10.49
C GLY A 55 4.55 -5.91 -9.05
N SER A 56 3.87 -6.53 -8.10
CA SER A 56 3.99 -6.17 -6.68
C SER A 56 5.21 -6.79 -6.01
N VAL A 57 5.70 -7.89 -6.56
CA VAL A 57 6.90 -8.58 -6.08
C VAL A 57 7.87 -8.80 -7.23
N ILE A 58 9.15 -8.87 -6.87
CA ILE A 58 10.22 -9.21 -7.80
C ILE A 58 10.74 -10.58 -7.41
N VAL A 59 10.84 -11.47 -8.40
CA VAL A 59 11.27 -12.84 -8.20
C VAL A 59 12.64 -13.01 -8.85
N ARG A 60 13.58 -13.55 -8.10
CA ARG A 60 14.85 -14.02 -8.66
C ARG A 60 14.99 -15.51 -8.38
N GLN A 61 15.65 -16.20 -9.29
CA GLN A 61 15.96 -17.61 -9.10
C GLN A 61 17.42 -17.76 -8.69
N GLU A 62 17.64 -18.53 -7.63
CA GLU A 62 18.98 -18.88 -7.17
C GLU A 62 19.01 -20.39 -6.94
N TYR A 63 19.74 -21.12 -7.79
CA TYR A 63 19.76 -22.59 -7.84
C TYR A 63 18.33 -23.15 -8.06
N THR A 64 17.82 -23.92 -7.12
CA THR A 64 16.48 -24.50 -7.19
C THR A 64 15.41 -23.66 -6.49
N GLU A 65 15.80 -22.59 -5.85
CA GLU A 65 14.90 -21.74 -5.06
C GLU A 65 14.54 -20.47 -5.79
N ARG A 66 13.28 -20.05 -5.62
CA ARG A 66 12.80 -18.74 -6.01
C ARG A 66 12.75 -17.85 -4.80
N TRP A 67 13.35 -16.67 -4.93
CA TRP A 67 13.36 -15.65 -3.89
C TRP A 67 12.45 -14.50 -4.28
N TYR A 68 11.58 -14.14 -3.36
CA TYR A 68 10.62 -13.07 -3.54
C TYR A 68 11.02 -11.87 -2.70
N ARG A 69 10.97 -10.71 -3.31
CA ARG A 69 11.10 -9.44 -2.60
C ARG A 69 9.97 -8.51 -3.00
N LEU A 70 9.59 -7.63 -2.10
CA LEU A 70 8.58 -6.63 -2.39
C LEU A 70 9.14 -5.59 -3.36
N ASP A 71 8.35 -5.20 -4.35
CA ASP A 71 8.68 -4.06 -5.17
C ASP A 71 8.40 -2.79 -4.35
N GLU A 72 9.40 -1.95 -4.25
CA GLU A 72 9.32 -0.68 -3.51
C GLU A 72 8.17 0.21 -4.00
N ASP A 73 7.78 0.07 -5.26
CA ASP A 73 6.68 0.82 -5.86
C ASP A 73 5.33 0.56 -5.16
N VAL A 74 5.12 -0.63 -4.61
CA VAL A 74 3.92 -0.94 -3.81
C VAL A 74 3.83 -0.01 -2.60
N ILE A 75 4.94 0.16 -1.89
CA ILE A 75 5.01 1.03 -0.72
C ILE A 75 4.79 2.49 -1.11
N ARG A 76 5.42 2.92 -2.20
CA ARG A 76 5.23 4.30 -2.70
C ARG A 76 3.79 4.58 -3.11
N ARG A 77 3.15 3.67 -3.82
CA ARG A 77 1.75 3.82 -4.23
C ARG A 77 0.81 3.85 -3.04
N LEU A 78 1.00 2.93 -2.08
CA LEU A 78 0.20 2.88 -0.88
C LEU A 78 0.36 4.16 -0.05
N LYS A 79 1.59 4.61 0.12
CA LYS A 79 1.91 5.84 0.83
C LYS A 79 1.25 7.05 0.18
N LYS A 80 1.28 7.13 -1.14
CA LYS A 80 0.64 8.20 -1.91
C LYS A 80 -0.86 8.23 -1.68
N GLU A 81 -1.54 7.10 -1.74
CA GLU A 81 -2.98 7.01 -1.51
C GLU A 81 -3.36 7.39 -0.07
N VAL A 82 -2.61 6.88 0.91
CA VAL A 82 -2.82 7.24 2.31
C VAL A 82 -2.58 8.73 2.54
N HIS A 83 -1.54 9.28 1.94
CA HIS A 83 -1.23 10.71 2.03
C HIS A 83 -2.36 11.58 1.47
N THR A 84 -2.91 11.20 0.33
CA THR A 84 -4.07 11.88 -0.25
C THR A 84 -5.27 11.86 0.71
N LEU A 85 -5.56 10.71 1.29
CA LEU A 85 -6.66 10.59 2.26
C LEU A 85 -6.41 11.41 3.52
N VAL A 86 -5.18 11.43 4.01
CA VAL A 86 -4.80 12.24 5.19
C VAL A 86 -4.98 13.72 4.91
N LYS A 87 -4.54 14.20 3.74
CA LYS A 87 -4.76 15.59 3.32
C LYS A 87 -6.23 15.96 3.29
N LEU A 88 -7.03 15.15 2.64
CA LEU A 88 -8.47 15.37 2.53
C LEU A 88 -9.14 15.36 3.92
N TRP A 89 -8.72 14.45 4.77
CA TRP A 89 -9.24 14.34 6.14
C TRP A 89 -8.93 15.59 6.96
N ARG A 90 -7.69 16.07 6.93
CA ARG A 90 -7.24 17.25 7.68
C ARG A 90 -7.82 18.54 7.14
N CYS A 91 -7.99 18.62 5.83
CA CYS A 91 -8.53 19.79 5.15
C CYS A 91 -10.04 19.69 4.92
N ARG A 92 -10.69 18.71 5.57
CA ARG A 92 -12.13 18.52 5.38
C ARG A 92 -12.89 19.78 5.75
N ILE A 93 -13.59 20.29 4.76
CA ILE A 93 -14.50 21.40 4.84
C ILE A 93 -15.86 20.95 4.38
N GLY A 94 -15.98 19.65 4.30
CA GLY A 94 -17.18 19.00 3.85
C GLY A 94 -18.31 19.32 4.75
N ASP A 95 -19.38 19.44 4.12
CA ASP A 95 -20.62 19.70 4.69
C ASP A 95 -21.09 18.56 5.56
N VAL A 96 -21.38 18.89 6.76
CA VAL A 96 -21.79 17.95 7.79
C VAL A 96 -23.26 17.58 7.66
N ASP A 97 -24.00 18.27 6.80
CA ASP A 97 -25.43 18.10 6.68
C ASP A 97 -25.89 17.21 5.51
N GLY A 98 -24.95 16.58 4.82
CA GLY A 98 -25.26 15.57 3.80
C GLY A 98 -25.62 16.11 2.42
N THR A 99 -25.41 17.38 2.15
CA THR A 99 -25.51 17.93 0.81
C THR A 99 -24.25 17.65 0.02
N ASP A 100 -24.30 17.82 -1.30
CA ASP A 100 -23.14 17.57 -2.17
C ASP A 100 -21.91 18.33 -1.69
N PRO A 101 -20.86 17.63 -1.24
CA PRO A 101 -19.65 18.30 -0.75
C PRO A 101 -18.99 19.21 -1.78
N LEU A 102 -19.16 18.90 -3.07
CA LEU A 102 -18.58 19.71 -4.14
C LEU A 102 -19.33 21.03 -4.33
N ALA A 103 -20.62 21.05 -4.06
CA ALA A 103 -21.43 22.28 -4.11
C ALA A 103 -21.14 23.21 -2.94
N ALA A 104 -20.65 22.68 -1.82
CA ALA A 104 -20.34 23.43 -0.61
C ALA A 104 -18.99 24.13 -0.65
N PHE A 105 -18.11 23.84 -1.62
CA PHE A 105 -16.79 24.43 -1.72
C PHE A 105 -16.84 25.86 -2.25
N SER A 106 -16.62 26.83 -1.38
CA SER A 106 -16.33 28.20 -1.79
C SER A 106 -14.85 28.35 -2.16
N ARG A 107 -14.54 29.41 -2.93
CA ARG A 107 -13.15 29.71 -3.28
C ARG A 107 -12.22 29.82 -2.05
N GLU A 108 -12.70 30.44 -1.00
CA GLU A 108 -11.94 30.58 0.25
C GLU A 108 -11.60 29.24 0.89
N ARG A 109 -12.58 28.33 0.93
CA ARG A 109 -12.38 26.99 1.47
C ARG A 109 -11.40 26.19 0.64
N ILE A 110 -11.49 26.30 -0.68
CA ILE A 110 -10.53 25.64 -1.59
C ILE A 110 -9.12 26.18 -1.36
N GLN A 111 -8.96 27.49 -1.24
CA GLN A 111 -7.66 28.10 -0.96
C GLN A 111 -7.12 27.69 0.39
N LYS A 112 -7.94 27.66 1.43
CA LYS A 112 -7.55 27.19 2.76
C LYS A 112 -7.09 25.74 2.73
N ALA A 113 -7.84 24.87 2.07
CA ALA A 113 -7.49 23.47 1.94
C ALA A 113 -6.16 23.27 1.19
N ARG A 114 -5.93 24.03 0.11
CA ARG A 114 -4.65 24.00 -0.62
C ARG A 114 -3.48 24.48 0.22
N LYS A 115 -3.68 25.51 1.01
CA LYS A 115 -2.65 26.05 1.91
C LYS A 115 -2.28 25.05 2.99
N MET A 116 -3.25 24.41 3.61
CA MET A 116 -3.03 23.39 4.63
C MET A 116 -2.34 22.15 4.04
N ALA A 117 -2.75 21.70 2.85
CA ALA A 117 -2.10 20.61 2.16
C ALA A 117 -0.63 20.89 1.85
N ALA A 118 -0.33 22.11 1.39
CA ALA A 118 1.05 22.52 1.09
C ALA A 118 1.92 22.55 2.36
N GLU A 119 1.35 22.94 3.48
CA GLU A 119 2.06 22.93 4.77
C GLU A 119 2.35 21.51 5.25
N GLU A 120 1.40 20.61 5.10
CA GLU A 120 1.60 19.20 5.43
C GLU A 120 2.66 18.54 4.56
N ASP A 121 2.66 18.82 3.25
CA ASP A 121 3.71 18.34 2.35
C ASP A 121 5.09 18.82 2.81
N ARG A 122 5.16 20.04 3.29
CA ARG A 122 6.41 20.62 3.78
C ARG A 122 6.88 19.95 5.06
N VAL A 123 5.97 19.69 5.98
CA VAL A 123 6.26 18.96 7.23
C VAL A 123 6.66 17.51 6.93
N GLU A 124 5.95 16.84 6.05
CA GLU A 124 6.29 15.45 5.68
C GLU A 124 7.64 15.36 4.98
N ALA A 125 7.96 16.31 4.10
CA ALA A 125 9.27 16.37 3.47
C ALA A 125 10.41 16.54 4.49
N MET A 126 10.18 17.27 5.55
CA MET A 126 11.15 17.42 6.66
C MET A 126 11.35 16.09 7.40
N TYR A 127 10.29 15.31 7.63
CA TYR A 127 10.37 14.01 8.29
C TYR A 127 11.04 12.94 7.42
N THR A 128 10.78 12.95 6.11
CA THR A 128 11.39 12.00 5.19
C THR A 128 12.87 12.25 4.92
N GLN A 129 13.33 13.48 5.04
CA GLN A 129 14.75 13.81 4.94
C GLN A 129 15.55 13.47 6.19
N GLY A 130 14.91 13.32 7.32
CA GLY A 130 15.53 12.96 8.60
C GLY A 130 15.63 11.46 8.87
N THR A 131 14.97 10.61 8.08
CA THR A 131 15.04 9.14 8.18
C THR A 131 15.96 8.58 7.10
N VAL A 132 17.17 8.38 7.48
CA VAL A 132 18.12 7.60 6.67
C VAL A 132 17.92 6.14 6.96
#